data_099d3c4a632090c1c8f27614a3635fc4
#
_entry.id   099d3c4a632090c1c8f27614a3635fc4
#
_cell.length_a   1.000
_cell.length_b   1.000
_cell.length_c   1.000
_cell.angle_alpha   90.00
_cell.angle_beta   90.00
_cell.angle_gamma   90.00
#
_symmetry.space_group_name_H-M   'P 1'
#
loop_
_entity.id
_entity.type
_entity.pdbx_description
1 polymer ?
#
loop_
_entity_poly.entity_id
_entity_poly.type
_entity_poly.pdbx_seq_one_letter_code
_entity_poly.pdbx_strand_id
1 'polypeptide(L)'
;MPTFSIVIATAAPAGQAVEAGGAFVKIDGREALLRSVELFLNRDNVKQIQVVVPADESEEAKRKYGAHLSFSGVKLVTGGPKWTDQLAAAAPKIADEATHVIVHDGARPLVPYSDIDALFESATKGKADAVALTAPVRSELIQIDEHGNPLHHWRADEFVHLLTPQLYSKELFLSSAAKGEPLPLSHAKLLKGSPLNLRVRGAGDASFAKSMMNLLPKPKSKPMSNPFEEAQW
;
A
#
# COMPACT_ATOMS: atom_id res chain seq x y z
N MET A 1 17.32 8.39 -12.57
CA MET A 1 16.80 7.29 -11.73
C MET A 1 15.33 7.54 -11.46
N PRO A 2 14.47 6.54 -11.41
CA PRO A 2 13.08 6.73 -11.02
C PRO A 2 12.95 7.31 -9.62
N THR A 3 12.02 8.23 -9.46
CA THR A 3 11.67 8.87 -8.20
C THR A 3 10.18 8.64 -7.91
N PHE A 4 9.81 8.54 -6.65
CA PHE A 4 8.50 8.05 -6.26
C PHE A 4 7.77 9.00 -5.32
N SER A 5 6.49 9.22 -5.59
CA SER A 5 5.51 9.66 -4.60
C SER A 5 4.70 8.46 -4.13
N ILE A 6 4.53 8.34 -2.83
CA ILE A 6 3.73 7.27 -2.21
C ILE A 6 2.39 7.83 -1.79
N VAL A 7 1.31 7.18 -2.18
CA VAL A 7 -0.06 7.49 -1.75
C VAL A 7 -0.58 6.32 -0.94
N ILE A 8 -0.79 6.53 0.35
CA ILE A 8 -1.34 5.53 1.27
C ILE A 8 -2.79 5.92 1.56
N ALA A 9 -3.73 5.16 1.03
CA ALA A 9 -5.15 5.37 1.23
C ALA A 9 -5.65 4.54 2.43
N THR A 10 -6.55 5.11 3.24
CA THR A 10 -7.18 4.42 4.38
C THR A 10 -8.49 3.74 3.99
N ALA A 11 -9.12 4.17 2.90
CA ALA A 11 -10.27 3.49 2.32
C ALA A 11 -9.87 2.12 1.74
N ALA A 12 -10.82 1.19 1.70
CA ALA A 12 -10.59 -0.10 1.05
C ALA A 12 -10.66 0.02 -0.48
N PRO A 13 -9.79 -0.70 -1.22
CA PRO A 13 -9.97 -0.87 -2.65
C PRO A 13 -11.34 -1.45 -3.00
N ALA A 14 -11.85 -1.14 -4.20
CA ALA A 14 -13.15 -1.62 -4.66
C ALA A 14 -13.28 -3.16 -4.59
N GLY A 15 -14.45 -3.63 -4.20
CA GLY A 15 -14.75 -5.06 -4.09
C GLY A 15 -14.18 -5.76 -2.85
N GLN A 16 -13.48 -5.04 -1.97
CA GLN A 16 -13.03 -5.60 -0.70
C GLN A 16 -14.03 -5.30 0.42
N ALA A 17 -14.29 -6.31 1.26
CA ALA A 17 -15.12 -6.12 2.43
C ALA A 17 -14.52 -5.06 3.36
N VAL A 18 -15.34 -4.09 3.75
CA VAL A 18 -14.96 -3.03 4.67
C VAL A 18 -15.56 -3.36 6.03
N GLU A 19 -14.71 -3.73 6.98
CA GLU A 19 -15.05 -3.61 8.39
C GLU A 19 -14.52 -2.26 8.89
N ALA A 20 -15.23 -1.65 9.84
CA ALA A 20 -14.83 -0.36 10.36
C ALA A 20 -13.39 -0.38 10.92
N GLY A 21 -12.56 0.54 10.46
CA GLY A 21 -11.28 0.85 11.08
C GLY A 21 -10.05 0.09 10.61
N GLY A 22 -10.07 -0.69 9.53
CA GLY A 22 -8.95 -1.54 9.10
C GLY A 22 -7.54 -0.91 9.17
N ALA A 23 -7.35 0.28 8.61
CA ALA A 23 -6.07 0.99 8.65
C ALA A 23 -5.70 1.47 10.08
N PHE A 24 -6.68 1.71 10.93
CA PHE A 24 -6.49 2.21 12.30
C PHE A 24 -6.48 1.11 13.35
N VAL A 25 -6.63 -0.16 12.96
CA VAL A 25 -6.51 -1.31 13.87
C VAL A 25 -5.09 -1.36 14.45
N LYS A 26 -5.01 -1.50 15.77
CA LYS A 26 -3.74 -1.68 16.47
C LYS A 26 -3.29 -3.14 16.41
N ILE A 27 -2.09 -3.32 15.91
CA ILE A 27 -1.37 -4.60 15.91
C ILE A 27 -0.19 -4.43 16.85
N ASP A 28 -0.23 -5.13 17.99
CA ASP A 28 0.82 -5.01 18.99
C ASP A 28 1.09 -3.54 19.42
N GLY A 29 0.00 -2.84 19.76
CA GLY A 29 0.05 -1.47 20.26
C GLY A 29 0.23 -0.38 19.21
N ARG A 30 0.50 -0.71 17.93
CA ARG A 30 0.73 0.25 16.86
C ARG A 30 -0.26 0.04 15.71
N GLU A 31 -0.80 1.12 15.18
CA GLU A 31 -1.78 1.08 14.09
C GLU A 31 -1.19 0.49 12.81
N ALA A 32 -2.01 -0.26 12.07
CA ALA A 32 -1.66 -0.80 10.76
C ALA A 32 -1.18 0.30 9.80
N LEU A 33 -1.85 1.46 9.80
CA LEU A 33 -1.48 2.63 9.01
C LEU A 33 -0.05 3.09 9.26
N LEU A 34 0.35 3.26 10.53
CA LEU A 34 1.70 3.72 10.86
C LEU A 34 2.77 2.72 10.43
N ARG A 35 2.47 1.43 10.57
CA ARG A 35 3.35 0.37 10.05
C ARG A 35 3.44 0.38 8.52
N SER A 36 2.32 0.66 7.84
CA SER A 36 2.29 0.81 6.37
C SER A 36 3.10 2.02 5.90
N VAL A 37 3.10 3.12 6.64
CA VAL A 37 3.94 4.29 6.37
C VAL A 37 5.43 3.94 6.50
N GLU A 38 5.82 3.19 7.53
CA GLU A 38 7.20 2.79 7.79
C GLU A 38 7.84 1.98 6.67
N LEU A 39 7.03 1.25 5.88
CA LEU A 39 7.53 0.49 4.73
C LEU A 39 8.24 1.36 3.69
N PHE A 40 7.91 2.64 3.63
CA PHE A 40 8.39 3.58 2.61
C PHE A 40 9.31 4.67 3.15
N LEU A 41 9.47 4.77 4.47
CA LEU A 41 10.43 5.71 5.08
C LEU A 41 11.88 5.34 4.76
N ASN A 42 12.77 6.33 4.82
CA ASN A 42 14.22 6.16 4.67
C ASN A 42 14.65 5.52 3.34
N ARG A 43 13.96 5.85 2.25
CA ARG A 43 14.31 5.44 0.89
C ARG A 43 14.67 6.67 0.07
N ASP A 44 15.89 6.76 -0.41
CA ASP A 44 16.47 7.94 -1.09
C ASP A 44 15.67 8.38 -2.33
N ASN A 45 15.06 7.42 -3.02
CA ASN A 45 14.27 7.65 -4.21
C ASN A 45 12.78 7.96 -3.94
N VAL A 46 12.33 7.91 -2.68
CA VAL A 46 11.00 8.38 -2.27
C VAL A 46 11.08 9.87 -1.96
N LYS A 47 10.36 10.68 -2.74
CA LYS A 47 10.35 12.15 -2.62
C LYS A 47 9.20 12.65 -1.77
N GLN A 48 8.15 11.86 -1.65
CA GLN A 48 6.97 12.26 -0.91
C GLN A 48 6.20 11.02 -0.44
N ILE A 49 5.62 11.12 0.75
CA ILE A 49 4.61 10.19 1.26
C ILE A 49 3.38 10.99 1.64
N GLN A 50 2.22 10.58 1.13
CA GLN A 50 0.92 11.13 1.48
C GLN A 50 0.08 10.03 2.13
N VAL A 51 -0.53 10.34 3.28
CA VAL A 51 -1.59 9.53 3.88
C VAL A 51 -2.90 10.23 3.62
N VAL A 52 -3.84 9.53 3.01
CA VAL A 52 -5.16 10.09 2.68
C VAL A 52 -6.22 9.47 3.57
N VAL A 53 -6.98 10.32 4.24
CA VAL A 53 -8.06 9.94 5.15
C VAL A 53 -9.38 10.57 4.71
N PRO A 54 -10.53 9.95 5.00
CA PRO A 54 -11.81 10.55 4.71
C PRO A 54 -12.05 11.81 5.56
N ALA A 55 -12.91 12.71 5.08
CA ALA A 55 -13.12 14.02 5.68
C ALA A 55 -13.64 13.96 7.12
N ASP A 56 -14.51 13.00 7.40
CA ASP A 56 -15.08 12.75 8.73
C ASP A 56 -14.06 12.23 9.75
N GLU A 57 -13.00 11.58 9.31
CA GLU A 57 -11.91 11.08 10.15
C GLU A 57 -10.70 12.04 10.23
N SER A 58 -10.68 13.10 9.40
CA SER A 58 -9.50 13.96 9.19
C SER A 58 -9.04 14.67 10.45
N GLU A 59 -9.94 15.25 11.23
CA GLU A 59 -9.57 15.97 12.46
C GLU A 59 -9.08 15.01 13.56
N GLU A 60 -9.67 13.84 13.67
CA GLU A 60 -9.20 12.82 14.60
C GLU A 60 -7.83 12.28 14.19
N ALA A 61 -7.62 11.99 12.91
CA ALA A 61 -6.34 11.55 12.38
C ALA A 61 -5.25 12.61 12.60
N LYS A 62 -5.55 13.88 12.37
CA LYS A 62 -4.65 15.00 12.63
C LYS A 62 -4.25 15.07 14.11
N ARG A 63 -5.21 14.97 15.00
CA ARG A 63 -4.97 15.01 16.46
C ARG A 63 -4.13 13.84 16.93
N LYS A 64 -4.41 12.61 16.44
CA LYS A 64 -3.73 11.38 16.89
C LYS A 64 -2.36 11.18 16.24
N TYR A 65 -2.24 11.46 14.94
CA TYR A 65 -1.09 11.06 14.14
C TYR A 65 -0.36 12.23 13.50
N GLY A 66 -0.95 13.43 13.47
CA GLY A 66 -0.43 14.58 12.72
C GLY A 66 1.00 14.95 13.09
N ALA A 67 1.32 15.02 14.38
CA ALA A 67 2.68 15.34 14.84
C ALA A 67 3.69 14.26 14.41
N HIS A 68 3.35 12.98 14.55
CA HIS A 68 4.20 11.85 14.18
C HIS A 68 4.44 11.79 12.67
N LEU A 69 3.38 11.92 11.87
CA LEU A 69 3.46 11.93 10.42
C LEU A 69 4.28 13.12 9.92
N SER A 70 4.02 14.32 10.44
CA SER A 70 4.75 15.54 10.07
C SER A 70 6.24 15.45 10.41
N PHE A 71 6.60 14.93 11.59
CA PHE A 71 7.98 14.69 11.97
C PHE A 71 8.71 13.75 11.01
N SER A 72 7.99 12.76 10.48
CA SER A 72 8.51 11.82 9.47
C SER A 72 8.44 12.36 8.03
N GLY A 73 8.07 13.62 7.82
CA GLY A 73 7.93 14.23 6.50
C GLY A 73 6.72 13.73 5.68
N VAL A 74 5.77 13.06 6.34
CA VAL A 74 4.57 12.51 5.71
C VAL A 74 3.45 13.54 5.73
N LYS A 75 2.81 13.76 4.58
CA LYS A 75 1.69 14.70 4.43
C LYS A 75 0.36 13.99 4.70
N LEU A 76 -0.45 14.55 5.59
CA LEU A 76 -1.84 14.12 5.77
C LEU A 76 -2.73 14.89 4.79
N VAL A 77 -3.54 14.16 4.03
CA VAL A 77 -4.44 14.67 2.99
C VAL A 77 -5.86 14.26 3.33
N THR A 78 -6.80 15.20 3.22
CA THR A 78 -8.23 14.90 3.35
C THR A 78 -8.81 14.53 1.99
N GLY A 79 -9.50 13.40 1.90
CA GLY A 79 -10.18 12.91 0.70
C GLY A 79 -11.61 12.48 0.99
N GLY A 80 -12.27 11.85 0.02
CA GLY A 80 -13.59 11.26 0.20
C GLY A 80 -13.55 9.86 0.85
N PRO A 81 -14.71 9.24 1.05
CA PRO A 81 -14.82 7.96 1.75
C PRO A 81 -14.40 6.76 0.88
N LYS A 82 -14.37 6.92 -0.45
CA LYS A 82 -14.02 5.83 -1.36
C LYS A 82 -12.54 5.85 -1.70
N TRP A 83 -12.01 4.69 -2.07
CA TRP A 83 -10.65 4.53 -2.57
C TRP A 83 -10.32 5.52 -3.71
N THR A 84 -11.16 5.58 -4.72
CA THR A 84 -10.97 6.49 -5.87
C THR A 84 -10.97 7.95 -5.47
N ASP A 85 -11.83 8.35 -4.53
CA ASP A 85 -11.91 9.72 -4.04
C ASP A 85 -10.61 10.12 -3.30
N GLN A 86 -10.03 9.17 -2.56
CA GLN A 86 -8.76 9.40 -1.87
C GLN A 86 -7.60 9.53 -2.86
N LEU A 87 -7.57 8.73 -3.92
CA LEU A 87 -6.57 8.86 -4.97
C LEU A 87 -6.72 10.18 -5.73
N ALA A 88 -7.96 10.59 -6.03
CA ALA A 88 -8.24 11.87 -6.66
C ALA A 88 -7.80 13.07 -5.79
N ALA A 89 -7.98 12.98 -4.46
CA ALA A 89 -7.52 14.02 -3.53
C ALA A 89 -5.99 14.11 -3.40
N ALA A 90 -5.29 12.99 -3.60
CA ALA A 90 -3.82 12.94 -3.59
C ALA A 90 -3.21 13.47 -4.89
N ALA A 91 -3.85 13.26 -6.03
CA ALA A 91 -3.32 13.52 -7.36
C ALA A 91 -2.76 14.96 -7.54
N PRO A 92 -3.46 16.04 -7.18
CA PRO A 92 -2.96 17.41 -7.36
C PRO A 92 -1.78 17.75 -6.44
N LYS A 93 -1.43 16.87 -5.51
CA LYS A 93 -0.37 17.07 -4.51
C LYS A 93 0.83 16.16 -4.75
N ILE A 94 0.87 15.41 -5.85
CA ILE A 94 2.02 14.58 -6.23
C ILE A 94 3.23 15.47 -6.48
N ALA A 95 4.38 15.09 -5.90
CA ALA A 95 5.63 15.83 -6.06
C ALA A 95 6.02 15.99 -7.53
N ASP A 96 6.49 17.19 -7.90
CA ASP A 96 6.85 17.49 -9.29
C ASP A 96 7.99 16.61 -9.79
N GLU A 97 8.97 16.35 -8.94
CA GLU A 97 10.13 15.51 -9.20
C GLU A 97 9.82 14.00 -9.23
N ALA A 98 8.62 13.57 -8.84
CA ALA A 98 8.25 12.16 -8.92
C ALA A 98 8.00 11.75 -10.38
N THR A 99 8.58 10.65 -10.79
CA THR A 99 8.35 10.01 -12.10
C THR A 99 7.27 8.93 -12.03
N HIS A 100 7.08 8.36 -10.86
CA HIS A 100 6.12 7.29 -10.61
C HIS A 100 5.36 7.54 -9.31
N VAL A 101 4.19 6.93 -9.21
CA VAL A 101 3.36 6.91 -8.01
C VAL A 101 3.17 5.48 -7.53
N ILE A 102 3.40 5.24 -6.26
CA ILE A 102 3.06 3.98 -5.61
C ILE A 102 1.79 4.19 -4.79
N VAL A 103 0.79 3.36 -5.04
CA VAL A 103 -0.48 3.37 -4.32
C VAL A 103 -0.52 2.19 -3.35
N HIS A 104 -0.82 2.46 -2.09
CA HIS A 104 -0.84 1.45 -1.04
C HIS A 104 -2.09 1.54 -0.17
N ASP A 105 -2.61 0.39 0.25
CA ASP A 105 -3.69 0.27 1.23
C ASP A 105 -3.09 0.34 2.65
N GLY A 106 -3.46 1.37 3.41
CA GLY A 106 -2.98 1.58 4.78
C GLY A 106 -3.31 0.45 5.76
N ALA A 107 -4.24 -0.43 5.39
CA ALA A 107 -4.58 -1.64 6.14
C ALA A 107 -3.71 -2.88 5.78
N ARG A 108 -2.62 -2.72 5.01
CA ARG A 108 -1.68 -3.80 4.63
C ARG A 108 -0.28 -3.60 5.19
N PRO A 109 -0.08 -3.73 6.49
CA PRO A 109 1.21 -3.46 7.14
C PRO A 109 2.24 -4.59 6.96
N LEU A 110 1.84 -5.74 6.37
CA LEU A 110 2.64 -6.96 6.33
C LEU A 110 3.32 -7.20 4.97
N VAL A 111 3.67 -6.12 4.27
CA VAL A 111 4.39 -6.22 2.99
C VAL A 111 5.87 -6.47 3.26
N PRO A 112 6.45 -7.57 2.76
CA PRO A 112 7.90 -7.77 2.84
C PRO A 112 8.66 -6.67 2.09
N TYR A 113 9.79 -6.23 2.63
CA TYR A 113 10.65 -5.25 1.95
C TYR A 113 11.10 -5.72 0.57
N SER A 114 11.31 -7.03 0.37
CA SER A 114 11.64 -7.60 -0.94
C SER A 114 10.59 -7.35 -2.02
N ASP A 115 9.31 -7.33 -1.64
CA ASP A 115 8.22 -7.06 -2.58
C ASP A 115 8.22 -5.58 -2.99
N ILE A 116 8.51 -4.69 -2.04
CA ILE A 116 8.66 -3.26 -2.31
C ILE A 116 9.87 -3.01 -3.19
N ASP A 117 11.01 -3.63 -2.89
CA ASP A 117 12.24 -3.51 -3.68
C ASP A 117 12.02 -3.99 -5.12
N ALA A 118 11.28 -5.09 -5.31
CA ALA A 118 10.93 -5.59 -6.64
C ALA A 118 10.08 -4.59 -7.45
N LEU A 119 9.17 -3.85 -6.79
CA LEU A 119 8.42 -2.77 -7.44
C LEU A 119 9.34 -1.62 -7.86
N PHE A 120 10.22 -1.14 -6.98
CA PHE A 120 11.18 -0.08 -7.30
C PHE A 120 12.12 -0.49 -8.43
N GLU A 121 12.62 -1.73 -8.41
CA GLU A 121 13.45 -2.25 -9.48
C GLU A 121 12.70 -2.35 -10.82
N SER A 122 11.42 -2.69 -10.80
CA SER A 122 10.64 -2.79 -12.03
C SER A 122 10.48 -1.47 -12.74
N ALA A 123 10.39 -0.35 -12.01
CA ALA A 123 10.39 0.99 -12.58
C ALA A 123 11.74 1.34 -13.26
N THR A 124 12.84 0.77 -12.78
CA THR A 124 14.17 1.00 -13.36
C THR A 124 14.41 0.16 -14.61
N LYS A 125 13.91 -1.07 -14.62
CA LYS A 125 14.21 -2.07 -15.66
C LYS A 125 13.18 -2.12 -16.78
N GLY A 126 12.01 -1.53 -16.61
CA GLY A 126 10.87 -1.72 -17.50
C GLY A 126 10.24 -0.43 -18.03
N LYS A 127 9.46 -0.60 -19.11
CA LYS A 127 8.63 0.45 -19.70
C LYS A 127 7.14 0.25 -19.35
N ALA A 128 6.83 -0.53 -18.30
CA ALA A 128 5.45 -0.79 -17.93
C ALA A 128 4.90 0.43 -17.17
N ASP A 129 3.79 0.97 -17.66
CA ASP A 129 3.11 2.09 -17.02
C ASP A 129 2.41 1.71 -15.71
N ALA A 130 2.14 0.43 -15.52
CA ALA A 130 1.60 -0.13 -14.28
C ALA A 130 2.28 -1.44 -13.91
N VAL A 131 2.52 -1.64 -12.62
CA VAL A 131 3.04 -2.89 -12.05
C VAL A 131 2.27 -3.22 -10.78
N ALA A 132 1.79 -4.44 -10.67
CA ALA A 132 1.02 -4.88 -9.52
C ALA A 132 1.61 -6.14 -8.88
N LEU A 133 1.62 -6.17 -7.56
CA LEU A 133 1.91 -7.38 -6.81
C LEU A 133 0.69 -8.30 -6.82
N THR A 134 0.92 -9.59 -6.94
CA THR A 134 -0.14 -10.60 -6.94
C THR A 134 0.23 -11.80 -6.08
N ALA A 135 -0.77 -12.45 -5.54
CA ALA A 135 -0.61 -13.76 -4.90
C ALA A 135 -1.56 -14.80 -5.53
N PRO A 136 -1.19 -16.07 -5.55
CA PRO A 136 -2.06 -17.12 -6.11
C PRO A 136 -3.33 -17.27 -5.28
N VAL A 137 -4.44 -17.47 -5.95
CA VAL A 137 -5.68 -17.95 -5.32
C VAL A 137 -5.46 -19.43 -4.99
N ARG A 138 -5.76 -19.83 -3.76
CA ARG A 138 -5.52 -21.19 -3.25
C ARG A 138 -6.77 -21.99 -2.98
N SER A 139 -7.92 -21.33 -3.05
CA SER A 139 -9.23 -21.96 -2.84
C SER A 139 -10.06 -21.86 -4.11
N GLU A 140 -10.94 -22.80 -4.31
CA GLU A 140 -11.91 -22.76 -5.39
C GLU A 140 -12.76 -21.48 -5.29
N LEU A 141 -13.18 -20.96 -6.44
CA LEU A 141 -14.00 -19.76 -6.56
C LEU A 141 -15.36 -20.14 -7.14
N ILE A 142 -16.41 -19.76 -6.43
CA ILE A 142 -17.78 -19.90 -6.92
C ILE A 142 -18.38 -18.51 -7.06
N GLN A 143 -18.82 -18.19 -8.27
CA GLN A 143 -19.63 -17.00 -8.51
C GLN A 143 -21.04 -17.26 -7.99
N ILE A 144 -21.58 -16.30 -7.25
CA ILE A 144 -22.94 -16.36 -6.71
C ILE A 144 -23.78 -15.20 -7.24
N ASP A 145 -25.11 -15.36 -7.27
CA ASP A 145 -26.05 -14.27 -7.50
C ASP A 145 -26.27 -13.43 -6.23
N GLU A 146 -27.16 -12.43 -6.32
CA GLU A 146 -27.52 -11.55 -5.20
C GLU A 146 -28.22 -12.29 -4.04
N HIS A 147 -28.75 -13.49 -4.30
CA HIS A 147 -29.41 -14.35 -3.31
C HIS A 147 -28.50 -15.42 -2.72
N GLY A 148 -27.22 -15.47 -3.15
CA GLY A 148 -26.24 -16.44 -2.69
C GLY A 148 -26.30 -17.78 -3.42
N ASN A 149 -27.07 -17.92 -4.51
CA ASN A 149 -27.11 -19.15 -5.30
C ASN A 149 -25.86 -19.26 -6.18
N PRO A 150 -25.26 -20.47 -6.31
CA PRO A 150 -24.09 -20.67 -7.16
C PRO A 150 -24.46 -20.52 -8.64
N LEU A 151 -23.69 -19.71 -9.37
CA LEU A 151 -23.82 -19.47 -10.80
C LEU A 151 -22.76 -20.20 -11.61
N HIS A 152 -21.50 -20.09 -11.19
CA HIS A 152 -20.38 -20.65 -11.93
C HIS A 152 -19.23 -21.03 -10.99
N HIS A 153 -18.55 -22.13 -11.32
CA HIS A 153 -17.35 -22.59 -10.64
C HIS A 153 -16.11 -22.20 -11.48
N TRP A 154 -15.23 -21.39 -10.91
CA TRP A 154 -14.01 -20.93 -11.55
C TRP A 154 -12.80 -21.71 -11.04
N ARG A 155 -11.89 -22.00 -11.93
CA ARG A 155 -10.61 -22.61 -11.57
C ARG A 155 -9.73 -21.58 -10.87
N ALA A 156 -9.15 -21.94 -9.74
CA ALA A 156 -8.30 -21.03 -8.94
C ALA A 156 -7.03 -20.59 -9.68
N ASP A 157 -6.50 -21.43 -10.58
CA ASP A 157 -5.29 -21.16 -11.35
C ASP A 157 -5.46 -20.11 -12.47
N GLU A 158 -6.70 -19.73 -12.78
CA GLU A 158 -7.02 -18.65 -13.71
C GLU A 158 -7.05 -17.26 -13.03
N PHE A 159 -6.90 -17.21 -11.71
CA PHE A 159 -7.04 -15.99 -10.92
C PHE A 159 -5.85 -15.75 -10.00
N VAL A 160 -5.63 -14.49 -9.71
CA VAL A 160 -4.68 -14.06 -8.69
C VAL A 160 -5.33 -13.04 -7.76
N HIS A 161 -4.92 -13.04 -6.52
CA HIS A 161 -5.23 -11.93 -5.61
C HIS A 161 -4.42 -10.71 -6.02
N LEU A 162 -5.09 -9.59 -6.24
CA LEU A 162 -4.44 -8.31 -6.44
C LEU A 162 -4.02 -7.74 -5.09
N LEU A 163 -2.76 -7.37 -4.98
CA LEU A 163 -2.17 -6.82 -3.76
C LEU A 163 -1.77 -5.36 -3.96
N THR A 164 -1.58 -4.66 -2.88
CA THR A 164 -0.86 -3.39 -2.83
C THR A 164 0.44 -3.57 -2.02
N PRO A 165 1.48 -2.77 -2.26
CA PRO A 165 1.55 -1.60 -3.12
C PRO A 165 1.50 -1.92 -4.62
N GLN A 166 1.03 -0.95 -5.41
CA GLN A 166 0.99 -0.98 -6.86
C GLN A 166 1.74 0.25 -7.39
N LEU A 167 2.49 0.07 -8.46
CA LEU A 167 3.26 1.12 -9.10
C LEU A 167 2.57 1.58 -10.39
N TYR A 168 2.58 2.89 -10.61
CA TYR A 168 2.07 3.52 -11.84
C TYR A 168 3.05 4.58 -12.33
N SER A 169 3.14 4.79 -13.65
CA SER A 169 3.74 6.02 -14.16
C SER A 169 2.95 7.23 -13.62
N LYS A 170 3.62 8.35 -13.38
CA LYS A 170 2.95 9.57 -12.88
C LYS A 170 1.82 10.00 -13.80
N GLU A 171 2.04 9.93 -15.12
CA GLU A 171 1.05 10.30 -16.13
C GLU A 171 -0.21 9.44 -16.03
N LEU A 172 -0.06 8.11 -15.98
CA LEU A 172 -1.18 7.18 -15.87
C LEU A 172 -1.96 7.40 -14.58
N PHE A 173 -1.26 7.57 -13.44
CA PHE A 173 -1.89 7.85 -12.16
C PHE A 173 -2.71 9.14 -12.21
N LEU A 174 -2.12 10.24 -12.68
CA LEU A 174 -2.80 11.53 -12.70
C LEU A 174 -4.02 11.54 -13.63
N SER A 175 -3.91 10.93 -14.82
CA SER A 175 -5.01 10.89 -15.78
C SER A 175 -6.20 10.07 -15.29
N SER A 176 -5.96 8.97 -14.58
CA SER A 176 -7.03 8.10 -14.03
C SER A 176 -7.62 8.68 -12.75
N ALA A 177 -6.79 9.16 -11.83
CA ALA A 177 -7.25 9.73 -10.58
C ALA A 177 -8.09 11.01 -10.78
N ALA A 178 -7.74 11.84 -11.76
CA ALA A 178 -8.50 13.06 -12.11
C ALA A 178 -9.94 12.75 -12.56
N LYS A 179 -10.18 11.55 -13.11
CA LYS A 179 -11.52 11.10 -13.52
C LYS A 179 -12.30 10.43 -12.39
N GLY A 180 -11.69 10.18 -11.23
CA GLY A 180 -12.28 9.38 -10.17
C GLY A 180 -12.48 7.91 -10.54
N GLU A 181 -11.75 7.42 -11.53
CA GLU A 181 -11.82 6.05 -12.03
C GLU A 181 -10.85 5.13 -11.28
N PRO A 182 -11.14 3.82 -11.20
CA PRO A 182 -10.16 2.83 -10.76
C PRO A 182 -8.90 2.88 -11.63
N LEU A 183 -7.74 2.74 -11.02
CA LEU A 183 -6.48 2.71 -11.76
C LEU A 183 -6.44 1.49 -12.68
N PRO A 184 -6.10 1.67 -13.97
CA PRO A 184 -6.15 0.59 -14.96
C PRO A 184 -5.02 -0.43 -14.73
N LEU A 185 -5.39 -1.70 -14.84
CA LEU A 185 -4.47 -2.83 -14.73
C LEU A 185 -4.44 -3.72 -15.99
N SER A 186 -5.18 -3.36 -17.04
CA SER A 186 -5.33 -4.18 -18.25
C SER A 186 -4.01 -4.54 -18.94
N HIS A 187 -2.98 -3.71 -18.76
CA HIS A 187 -1.64 -3.92 -19.31
C HIS A 187 -0.56 -3.88 -18.24
N ALA A 188 -0.96 -4.05 -16.98
CA ALA A 188 -0.02 -4.05 -15.87
C ALA A 188 0.90 -5.28 -15.92
N LYS A 189 2.17 -5.06 -15.61
CA LYS A 189 3.08 -6.14 -15.32
C LYS A 189 2.75 -6.72 -13.95
N LEU A 190 2.49 -8.01 -13.88
CA LEU A 190 2.24 -8.71 -12.63
C LEU A 190 3.54 -9.25 -12.05
N LEU A 191 3.79 -8.95 -10.79
CA LEU A 191 4.90 -9.50 -10.02
C LEU A 191 4.34 -10.40 -8.92
N LYS A 192 5.05 -11.50 -8.67
CA LYS A 192 4.71 -12.38 -7.56
C LYS A 192 5.03 -11.67 -6.24
N GLY A 193 4.00 -11.42 -5.44
CA GLY A 193 4.10 -10.90 -4.09
C GLY A 193 3.97 -11.99 -3.04
N SER A 194 4.22 -11.63 -1.80
CA SER A 194 4.15 -12.54 -0.66
C SER A 194 2.70 -12.81 -0.24
N PRO A 195 2.34 -14.05 0.08
CA PRO A 195 1.06 -14.37 0.71
C PRO A 195 0.93 -13.79 2.13
N LEU A 196 2.02 -13.32 2.74
CA LEU A 196 2.00 -12.61 4.02
C LEU A 196 1.43 -11.19 3.92
N ASN A 197 1.33 -10.63 2.70
CA ASN A 197 0.76 -9.32 2.45
C ASN A 197 -0.77 -9.35 2.62
N LEU A 198 -1.20 -9.47 3.87
CA LEU A 198 -2.60 -9.55 4.25
C LEU A 198 -3.18 -8.16 4.51
N ARG A 199 -4.45 -7.99 4.19
CA ARG A 199 -5.22 -6.82 4.61
C ARG A 199 -5.83 -7.07 5.99
N VAL A 200 -5.56 -6.18 6.93
CA VAL A 200 -6.23 -6.14 8.23
C VAL A 200 -7.60 -5.49 8.03
N ARG A 201 -8.68 -6.24 8.19
CA ARG A 201 -10.04 -5.76 7.96
C ARG A 201 -10.62 -5.10 9.21
N GLY A 202 -10.32 -5.65 10.37
CA GLY A 202 -10.83 -5.19 11.64
C GLY A 202 -10.03 -5.76 12.83
N ALA A 203 -10.50 -5.51 14.04
CA ALA A 203 -9.82 -5.92 15.27
C ALA A 203 -9.61 -7.45 15.38
N GLY A 204 -10.50 -8.25 14.78
CA GLY A 204 -10.38 -9.71 14.76
C GLY A 204 -9.13 -10.20 14.05
N ASP A 205 -8.62 -9.45 13.06
CA ASP A 205 -7.41 -9.81 12.32
C ASP A 205 -6.11 -9.44 13.07
N ALA A 206 -6.17 -8.63 14.14
CA ALA A 206 -4.98 -8.07 14.81
C ALA A 206 -4.04 -9.14 15.37
N SER A 207 -4.60 -10.15 16.03
CA SER A 207 -3.80 -11.26 16.62
C SER A 207 -3.14 -12.10 15.52
N PHE A 208 -3.86 -12.37 14.44
CA PHE A 208 -3.34 -13.10 13.29
C PHE A 208 -2.23 -12.29 12.60
N ALA A 209 -2.47 -11.00 12.35
CA ALA A 209 -1.47 -10.10 11.78
C ALA A 209 -0.21 -10.03 12.65
N LYS A 210 -0.34 -9.96 13.99
CA LYS A 210 0.79 -10.00 14.92
C LYS A 210 1.62 -11.28 14.76
N SER A 211 0.95 -12.43 14.67
CA SER A 211 1.64 -13.72 14.48
C SER A 211 2.39 -13.75 13.15
N MET A 212 1.79 -13.22 12.07
CA MET A 212 2.40 -13.17 10.74
C MET A 212 3.59 -12.22 10.67
N MET A 213 3.61 -11.13 11.46
CA MET A 213 4.75 -10.20 11.52
C MET A 213 6.06 -10.88 11.88
N ASN A 214 6.01 -11.88 12.74
CA ASN A 214 7.20 -12.64 13.14
C ASN A 214 7.78 -13.51 12.02
N LEU A 215 6.99 -13.75 10.96
CA LEU A 215 7.41 -14.51 9.78
C LEU A 215 7.96 -13.61 8.66
N LEU A 216 7.82 -12.29 8.79
CA LEU A 216 8.38 -11.37 7.81
C LEU A 216 9.91 -11.43 7.84
N PRO A 217 10.58 -11.48 6.67
CA PRO A 217 12.02 -11.32 6.60
C PRO A 217 12.43 -10.00 7.27
N LYS A 218 13.35 -10.09 8.22
CA LYS A 218 13.92 -8.88 8.83
C LYS A 218 14.60 -8.07 7.73
N PRO A 219 14.45 -6.73 7.72
CA PRO A 219 15.20 -5.89 6.78
C PRO A 219 16.68 -6.21 6.97
N LYS A 220 17.41 -6.36 5.86
CA LYS A 220 18.86 -6.39 5.91
C LYS A 220 19.29 -5.01 6.40
N SER A 221 19.51 -4.86 7.72
CA SER A 221 20.16 -3.68 8.24
C SER A 221 21.52 -3.61 7.56
N LYS A 222 21.79 -2.54 6.80
CA LYS A 222 23.19 -2.15 6.62
C LYS A 222 23.73 -2.02 8.04
N PRO A 223 24.83 -2.71 8.40
CA PRO A 223 25.46 -2.41 9.68
C PRO A 223 25.66 -0.89 9.69
N MET A 224 25.13 -0.22 10.72
CA MET A 224 25.53 1.17 10.95
C MET A 224 27.03 1.09 11.07
N SER A 225 27.74 1.72 10.11
CA SER A 225 29.15 1.99 10.28
C SER A 225 29.25 2.80 11.57
N ASN A 226 29.76 2.16 12.60
CA ASN A 226 29.95 2.81 13.86
C ASN A 226 30.98 3.92 13.63
N PRO A 227 30.64 5.21 13.74
CA PRO A 227 31.59 6.29 13.47
C PRO A 227 32.79 6.28 14.41
N PHE A 228 32.74 5.41 15.45
CA PHE A 228 33.81 5.24 16.44
C PHE A 228 34.74 4.05 16.17
N GLU A 229 34.46 3.20 15.17
CA GLU A 229 35.36 2.10 14.80
C GLU A 229 36.51 2.52 13.88
N GLU A 230 36.43 3.69 13.22
CA GLU A 230 37.53 4.22 12.39
C GLU A 230 38.61 4.96 13.17
N ALA A 231 38.52 5.05 14.52
CA ALA A 231 39.47 5.74 15.37
C ALA A 231 40.37 4.79 16.19
N GLN A 232 40.64 3.60 15.71
CA GLN A 232 41.69 2.75 16.30
C GLN A 232 42.83 2.64 15.31
N TRP A 233 43.90 3.32 15.66
CA TRP A 233 45.24 3.43 15.08
C TRP A 233 45.93 2.07 14.92
#